data_e622719b1f6fdc8d985932270a7569d4
#
_entry.id   e622719b1f6fdc8d985932270a7569d4
#
_cell.length_a   1.000
_cell.length_b   1.000
_cell.length_c   1.000
_cell.angle_alpha   90.00
_cell.angle_beta   90.00
_cell.angle_gamma   90.00
#
_symmetry.space_group_name_H-M   'P 1'
#
loop_
_entity.id
_entity.type
_entity.pdbx_description
1 polymer ?
#
loop_
_entity_poly.entity_id
_entity_poly.type
_entity_poly.pdbx_seq_one_letter_code
_entity_poly.pdbx_strand_id
1 'polypeptide(L)'
;MVLSLAFKKPALKGTIQVPGDKSISHRAIMFGSMATGTTTVEGFLMGDDCLSTISCFKKLGVKINITEDLVTIQSRGEDAWKEPSEVLDTGNSGTTTRLMLGLLAGTSFHSILVGDESIAKRPMRRIIDPLREMGADIRGREDGQYTPLAVQGTQLKAIDYTLPVASAQVKSAILLAALKANGKTIIHEPIASRDHTEIMLEHFGATITREDHQIKLEGGQKLTAAHVKVPGDISSAAFMIGAALITEGSTVTLENVGINPTRTGILDVIEQMGANFELEEHDTLGERSADVTIHSSKLKGIEIGGELIPRLIDEIPLIALIATQAEGTTVIRDAEELRVKETDRISAVVKELTKMGADIEATEDGMIIHGPTALTGAEMTSYGDHRLGMMAAIAALIASSEVVIDDAECISVSYPNFFEQLNLLTTRLS
;
A
#
# COMPACT_ATOMS: atom_id res chain seq x y z
N MET A 1 -3.52 15.22 -16.49
CA MET A 1 -4.49 16.36 -16.42
C MET A 1 -4.03 17.37 -15.39
N VAL A 2 -3.96 18.66 -15.76
CA VAL A 2 -3.72 19.75 -14.79
C VAL A 2 -5.05 20.06 -14.09
N LEU A 3 -5.04 20.10 -12.76
CA LEU A 3 -6.23 20.38 -11.95
C LEU A 3 -5.99 21.60 -11.06
N SER A 4 -6.91 22.53 -11.07
CA SER A 4 -6.89 23.75 -10.25
C SER A 4 -7.92 23.66 -9.13
N LEU A 5 -7.47 23.85 -7.89
CA LEU A 5 -8.28 23.74 -6.68
C LEU A 5 -8.23 25.03 -5.85
N ALA A 6 -9.39 25.57 -5.53
CA ALA A 6 -9.53 26.71 -4.64
C ALA A 6 -10.72 26.51 -3.70
N PHE A 7 -10.44 26.40 -2.42
CA PHE A 7 -11.47 26.23 -1.39
C PHE A 7 -11.57 27.49 -0.52
N LYS A 8 -12.77 27.77 -0.03
CA LYS A 8 -13.00 28.89 0.91
C LYS A 8 -13.08 28.35 2.34
N LYS A 9 -11.99 27.72 2.82
CA LYS A 9 -11.89 27.11 4.16
C LYS A 9 -13.14 26.30 4.51
N PRO A 10 -13.46 25.24 3.76
CA PRO A 10 -14.65 24.43 4.00
C PRO A 10 -14.48 23.63 5.28
N ALA A 11 -15.53 23.50 6.09
CA ALA A 11 -15.57 22.45 7.09
C ALA A 11 -16.01 21.14 6.41
N LEU A 12 -15.26 20.06 6.58
CA LEU A 12 -15.63 18.75 6.05
C LEU A 12 -16.63 18.06 6.98
N LYS A 13 -17.76 17.59 6.44
CA LYS A 13 -18.78 16.88 7.22
C LYS A 13 -19.40 15.73 6.43
N GLY A 14 -19.58 14.60 7.09
CA GLY A 14 -20.30 13.48 6.52
C GLY A 14 -19.62 12.14 6.77
N THR A 15 -20.22 11.13 6.17
CA THR A 15 -19.76 9.73 6.24
C THR A 15 -19.44 9.26 4.84
N ILE A 16 -18.30 8.61 4.66
CA ILE A 16 -17.85 8.03 3.39
C ILE A 16 -17.20 6.68 3.61
N GLN A 17 -17.12 5.88 2.54
CA GLN A 17 -16.30 4.68 2.48
C GLN A 17 -15.11 4.92 1.56
N VAL A 18 -13.90 4.69 2.05
CA VAL A 18 -12.70 4.75 1.22
C VAL A 18 -12.55 3.49 0.37
N PRO A 19 -11.80 3.52 -0.74
CA PRO A 19 -11.53 2.33 -1.54
C PRO A 19 -10.93 1.20 -0.71
N GLY A 20 -11.18 -0.03 -1.14
CA GLY A 20 -10.63 -1.23 -0.50
C GLY A 20 -9.10 -1.23 -0.42
N ASP A 21 -8.57 -1.91 0.60
CA ASP A 21 -7.11 -2.00 0.81
C ASP A 21 -6.42 -2.65 -0.40
N LYS A 22 -5.44 -1.90 -0.95
CA LYS A 22 -4.67 -2.33 -2.13
C LYS A 22 -3.92 -3.62 -1.88
N SER A 23 -3.26 -3.73 -0.74
CA SER A 23 -2.42 -4.89 -0.40
C SER A 23 -3.24 -6.17 -0.21
N ILE A 24 -4.43 -6.05 0.40
CA ILE A 24 -5.37 -7.16 0.59
C ILE A 24 -6.02 -7.52 -0.75
N SER A 25 -6.41 -6.53 -1.57
CA SER A 25 -6.97 -6.76 -2.91
C SER A 25 -6.03 -7.56 -3.81
N HIS A 26 -4.76 -7.20 -3.89
CA HIS A 26 -3.76 -7.99 -4.63
C HIS A 26 -3.69 -9.44 -4.14
N ARG A 27 -3.61 -9.62 -2.82
CA ARG A 27 -3.50 -10.94 -2.20
C ARG A 27 -4.75 -11.78 -2.37
N ALA A 28 -5.92 -11.17 -2.33
CA ALA A 28 -7.19 -11.87 -2.57
C ALA A 28 -7.22 -12.51 -3.97
N ILE A 29 -6.72 -11.81 -5.00
CA ILE A 29 -6.56 -12.37 -6.35
C ILE A 29 -5.52 -13.49 -6.35
N MET A 30 -4.36 -13.27 -5.73
CA MET A 30 -3.25 -14.24 -5.70
C MET A 30 -3.68 -15.53 -4.99
N PHE A 31 -4.18 -15.43 -3.76
CA PHE A 31 -4.57 -16.60 -2.96
C PHE A 31 -5.82 -17.29 -3.53
N GLY A 32 -6.82 -16.52 -4.00
CA GLY A 32 -7.97 -17.11 -4.69
C GLY A 32 -7.59 -17.86 -5.97
N SER A 33 -6.54 -17.41 -6.66
CA SER A 33 -6.01 -18.09 -7.84
C SER A 33 -5.20 -19.34 -7.50
N MET A 34 -4.54 -19.38 -6.33
CA MET A 34 -3.83 -20.55 -5.81
C MET A 34 -4.76 -21.59 -5.19
N ALA A 35 -5.88 -21.15 -4.64
CA ALA A 35 -6.82 -22.00 -3.91
C ALA A 35 -7.64 -22.90 -4.84
N THR A 36 -8.14 -24.02 -4.30
CA THR A 36 -9.08 -24.87 -5.03
C THR A 36 -10.52 -24.48 -4.66
N GLY A 37 -11.34 -24.16 -5.68
CA GLY A 37 -12.76 -23.80 -5.50
C GLY A 37 -13.11 -22.44 -6.08
N THR A 38 -14.16 -21.82 -5.52
CA THR A 38 -14.64 -20.49 -5.92
C THR A 38 -14.40 -19.51 -4.76
N THR A 39 -13.49 -18.57 -4.96
CA THR A 39 -13.26 -17.46 -4.03
C THR A 39 -14.10 -16.26 -4.45
N THR A 40 -14.73 -15.60 -3.49
CA THR A 40 -15.45 -14.34 -3.68
C THR A 40 -14.75 -13.21 -2.91
N VAL A 41 -14.63 -12.04 -3.52
CA VAL A 41 -13.97 -10.88 -2.93
C VAL A 41 -14.89 -9.68 -3.02
N GLU A 42 -15.33 -9.17 -1.87
CA GLU A 42 -16.11 -7.93 -1.74
C GLU A 42 -15.20 -6.76 -1.34
N GLY A 43 -15.55 -5.54 -1.75
CA GLY A 43 -14.79 -4.33 -1.44
C GLY A 43 -13.43 -4.26 -2.15
N PHE A 44 -13.27 -4.98 -3.26
CA PHE A 44 -12.03 -5.01 -4.03
C PHE A 44 -11.65 -3.64 -4.59
N LEU A 45 -10.38 -3.25 -4.49
CA LEU A 45 -9.90 -2.02 -5.12
C LEU A 45 -9.82 -2.19 -6.65
N MET A 46 -10.66 -1.44 -7.38
CA MET A 46 -10.68 -1.39 -8.84
C MET A 46 -9.61 -0.43 -9.41
N GLY A 47 -8.43 -0.36 -8.79
CA GLY A 47 -7.30 0.42 -9.26
C GLY A 47 -6.43 -0.35 -10.25
N ASP A 48 -5.69 0.37 -11.11
CA ASP A 48 -4.90 -0.20 -12.20
C ASP A 48 -3.89 -1.27 -11.74
N ASP A 49 -3.26 -1.06 -10.57
CA ASP A 49 -2.34 -2.03 -9.97
C ASP A 49 -3.01 -3.39 -9.73
N CYS A 50 -4.22 -3.38 -9.15
CA CYS A 50 -4.97 -4.59 -8.83
C CYS A 50 -5.53 -5.26 -10.09
N LEU A 51 -5.96 -4.46 -11.06
CA LEU A 51 -6.42 -4.94 -12.37
C LEU A 51 -5.29 -5.61 -13.16
N SER A 52 -4.05 -5.10 -13.05
CA SER A 52 -2.86 -5.74 -13.63
C SER A 52 -2.63 -7.13 -13.02
N THR A 53 -2.85 -7.31 -11.71
CA THR A 53 -2.80 -8.64 -11.07
C THR A 53 -3.85 -9.58 -11.68
N ILE A 54 -5.10 -9.13 -11.82
CA ILE A 54 -6.17 -9.92 -12.45
C ILE A 54 -5.77 -10.33 -13.88
N SER A 55 -5.23 -9.39 -14.66
CA SER A 55 -4.78 -9.65 -16.04
C SER A 55 -3.72 -10.75 -16.07
N CYS A 56 -2.72 -10.69 -15.21
CA CYS A 56 -1.68 -11.70 -15.11
C CYS A 56 -2.26 -13.10 -14.81
N PHE A 57 -3.17 -13.23 -13.85
CA PHE A 57 -3.77 -14.53 -13.52
C PHE A 57 -4.71 -15.05 -14.59
N LYS A 58 -5.42 -14.18 -15.32
CA LYS A 58 -6.20 -14.60 -16.50
C LYS A 58 -5.30 -15.21 -17.57
N LYS A 59 -4.11 -14.64 -17.82
CA LYS A 59 -3.11 -15.19 -18.75
C LYS A 59 -2.56 -16.55 -18.29
N LEU A 60 -2.52 -16.80 -16.98
CA LEU A 60 -2.19 -18.11 -16.41
C LEU A 60 -3.36 -19.11 -16.45
N GLY A 61 -4.51 -18.73 -17.02
CA GLY A 61 -5.67 -19.60 -17.22
C GLY A 61 -6.68 -19.62 -16.07
N VAL A 62 -6.54 -18.75 -15.08
CA VAL A 62 -7.51 -18.61 -13.98
C VAL A 62 -8.74 -17.86 -14.47
N LYS A 63 -9.93 -18.33 -14.11
CA LYS A 63 -11.20 -17.67 -14.47
C LYS A 63 -11.54 -16.64 -13.39
N ILE A 64 -11.49 -15.37 -13.77
CA ILE A 64 -11.81 -14.25 -12.88
C ILE A 64 -12.87 -13.38 -13.54
N ASN A 65 -14.01 -13.23 -12.86
CA ASN A 65 -15.12 -12.39 -13.26
C ASN A 65 -15.27 -11.23 -12.27
N ILE A 66 -15.58 -10.06 -12.80
CA ILE A 66 -15.87 -8.85 -12.03
C ILE A 66 -17.32 -8.48 -12.33
N THR A 67 -18.13 -8.31 -11.30
CA THR A 67 -19.51 -7.87 -11.42
C THR A 67 -19.75 -6.82 -10.33
N GLU A 68 -19.91 -5.57 -10.74
CA GLU A 68 -20.01 -4.43 -9.82
C GLU A 68 -18.83 -4.44 -8.83
N ASP A 69 -19.09 -4.61 -7.53
CA ASP A 69 -18.08 -4.60 -6.47
C ASP A 69 -17.62 -6.01 -6.06
N LEU A 70 -18.08 -7.06 -6.76
CA LEU A 70 -17.78 -8.45 -6.46
C LEU A 70 -16.80 -9.03 -7.47
N VAL A 71 -15.66 -9.55 -7.01
CA VAL A 71 -14.75 -10.34 -7.82
C VAL A 71 -14.92 -11.82 -7.48
N THR A 72 -15.16 -12.65 -8.50
CA THR A 72 -15.31 -14.10 -8.37
C THR A 72 -14.15 -14.79 -9.08
N ILE A 73 -13.42 -15.64 -8.34
CA ILE A 73 -12.24 -16.36 -8.83
C ILE A 73 -12.55 -17.85 -8.79
N GLN A 74 -12.52 -18.50 -9.96
CA GLN A 74 -12.69 -19.95 -10.07
C GLN A 74 -11.34 -20.58 -10.41
N SER A 75 -10.79 -21.35 -9.50
CA SER A 75 -9.50 -21.99 -9.68
C SER A 75 -9.54 -23.47 -9.24
N ARG A 76 -8.64 -24.26 -9.85
CA ARG A 76 -8.37 -25.65 -9.48
C ARG A 76 -7.05 -25.80 -8.71
N GLY A 77 -6.55 -24.68 -8.18
CA GLY A 77 -5.25 -24.60 -7.55
C GLY A 77 -4.15 -24.25 -8.55
N GLU A 78 -3.01 -23.93 -8.01
CA GLU A 78 -1.84 -23.44 -8.75
C GLU A 78 -1.24 -24.48 -9.72
N ASP A 79 -1.44 -25.79 -9.46
CA ASP A 79 -0.98 -26.85 -10.36
C ASP A 79 -1.77 -26.89 -11.67
N ALA A 80 -2.91 -26.21 -11.74
CA ALA A 80 -3.72 -26.09 -12.93
C ALA A 80 -3.38 -24.84 -13.77
N TRP A 81 -2.46 -24.00 -13.32
CA TRP A 81 -2.00 -22.85 -14.10
C TRP A 81 -1.32 -23.30 -15.39
N LYS A 82 -1.44 -22.48 -16.40
CA LYS A 82 -0.89 -22.74 -17.74
C LYS A 82 0.27 -21.80 -18.02
N GLU A 83 1.21 -22.30 -18.79
CA GLU A 83 2.25 -21.45 -19.38
C GLU A 83 1.60 -20.30 -20.17
N PRO A 84 1.94 -19.05 -19.86
CA PRO A 84 1.35 -17.91 -20.55
C PRO A 84 1.92 -17.81 -21.97
N SER A 85 1.04 -17.59 -22.96
CA SER A 85 1.45 -17.34 -24.35
C SER A 85 1.98 -15.93 -24.61
N GLU A 86 1.85 -15.04 -23.61
CA GLU A 86 2.26 -13.65 -23.67
C GLU A 86 3.02 -13.27 -22.42
N VAL A 87 3.75 -12.16 -22.48
CA VAL A 87 4.38 -11.58 -21.28
C VAL A 87 3.33 -11.20 -20.24
N LEU A 88 3.68 -11.36 -18.97
CA LEU A 88 2.88 -10.92 -17.84
C LEU A 88 3.20 -9.46 -17.57
N ASP A 89 2.34 -8.58 -18.03
CA ASP A 89 2.49 -7.14 -17.82
C ASP A 89 1.90 -6.75 -16.45
N THR A 90 2.76 -6.25 -15.58
CA THR A 90 2.42 -5.85 -14.22
C THR A 90 2.09 -4.35 -14.11
N GLY A 91 2.13 -3.61 -15.23
CA GLY A 91 1.90 -2.16 -15.27
C GLY A 91 2.86 -1.41 -14.34
N ASN A 92 2.32 -0.52 -13.49
CA ASN A 92 3.07 0.21 -12.45
C ASN A 92 3.15 -0.55 -11.11
N SER A 93 2.61 -1.77 -11.03
CA SER A 93 2.45 -2.49 -9.77
C SER A 93 3.72 -3.17 -9.29
N GLY A 94 4.43 -2.55 -8.36
CA GLY A 94 5.54 -3.19 -7.65
C GLY A 94 5.10 -4.40 -6.81
N THR A 95 3.87 -4.42 -6.30
CA THR A 95 3.31 -5.54 -5.55
C THR A 95 3.11 -6.74 -6.47
N THR A 96 2.45 -6.55 -7.61
CA THR A 96 2.24 -7.62 -8.60
C THR A 96 3.58 -8.20 -9.04
N THR A 97 4.52 -7.35 -9.47
CA THR A 97 5.83 -7.79 -9.95
C THR A 97 6.55 -8.66 -8.92
N ARG A 98 6.68 -8.17 -7.69
CA ARG A 98 7.48 -8.81 -6.64
C ARG A 98 6.85 -10.09 -6.09
N LEU A 99 5.55 -10.08 -5.84
CA LEU A 99 4.88 -11.26 -5.30
C LEU A 99 4.73 -12.38 -6.35
N MET A 100 4.48 -12.02 -7.60
CA MET A 100 4.43 -13.00 -8.68
C MET A 100 5.78 -13.70 -8.92
N LEU A 101 6.92 -13.06 -8.65
CA LEU A 101 8.21 -13.75 -8.69
C LEU A 101 8.24 -14.94 -7.73
N GLY A 102 7.73 -14.78 -6.50
CA GLY A 102 7.60 -15.88 -5.54
C GLY A 102 6.67 -16.99 -6.01
N LEU A 103 5.51 -16.60 -6.59
CA LEU A 103 4.51 -17.55 -7.08
C LEU A 103 4.99 -18.34 -8.30
N LEU A 104 5.64 -17.67 -9.25
CA LEU A 104 6.09 -18.29 -10.50
C LEU A 104 7.36 -19.14 -10.33
N ALA A 105 8.18 -18.86 -9.32
CA ALA A 105 9.42 -19.57 -9.08
C ALA A 105 9.25 -21.09 -8.91
N GLY A 106 8.11 -21.54 -8.34
CA GLY A 106 7.79 -22.95 -8.13
C GLY A 106 6.86 -23.57 -9.19
N THR A 107 6.60 -22.92 -10.31
CA THR A 107 5.77 -23.47 -11.40
C THR A 107 6.55 -24.49 -12.24
N SER A 108 5.91 -25.16 -13.19
CA SER A 108 6.54 -26.12 -14.11
C SER A 108 6.85 -25.53 -15.49
N PHE A 109 6.65 -24.23 -15.68
CA PHE A 109 6.72 -23.56 -16.99
C PHE A 109 7.57 -22.28 -16.91
N HIS A 110 7.80 -21.68 -18.08
CA HIS A 110 8.51 -20.43 -18.24
C HIS A 110 7.53 -19.24 -18.30
N SER A 111 7.95 -18.11 -17.77
CA SER A 111 7.18 -16.85 -17.84
C SER A 111 8.10 -15.63 -17.89
N ILE A 112 7.60 -14.52 -18.43
CA ILE A 112 8.32 -13.24 -18.48
C ILE A 112 7.42 -12.17 -17.86
N LEU A 113 7.98 -11.47 -16.87
CA LEU A 113 7.34 -10.30 -16.27
C LEU A 113 7.93 -9.01 -16.83
N VAL A 114 7.04 -8.11 -17.21
CA VAL A 114 7.36 -6.74 -17.63
C VAL A 114 6.55 -5.76 -16.78
N GLY A 115 6.94 -4.52 -16.79
CA GLY A 115 6.19 -3.41 -16.21
C GLY A 115 6.50 -2.13 -16.98
N ASP A 116 5.90 -1.03 -16.56
CA ASP A 116 6.10 0.28 -17.17
C ASP A 116 7.51 0.86 -16.91
N GLU A 117 7.74 2.10 -17.34
CA GLU A 117 9.02 2.79 -17.15
C GLU A 117 9.39 3.00 -15.68
N SER A 118 8.40 3.13 -14.79
CA SER A 118 8.62 3.26 -13.35
C SER A 118 9.11 1.94 -12.77
N ILE A 119 8.42 0.83 -13.05
CA ILE A 119 8.83 -0.52 -12.61
C ILE A 119 10.19 -0.89 -13.18
N ALA A 120 10.48 -0.49 -14.43
CA ALA A 120 11.76 -0.77 -15.08
C ALA A 120 12.99 -0.13 -14.39
N LYS A 121 12.77 0.80 -13.49
CA LYS A 121 13.81 1.51 -12.69
C LYS A 121 13.86 1.04 -11.24
N ARG A 122 12.84 0.29 -10.76
CA ARG A 122 12.79 -0.18 -9.37
C ARG A 122 13.64 -1.43 -9.18
N PRO A 123 14.47 -1.50 -8.11
CA PRO A 123 15.33 -2.66 -7.87
C PRO A 123 14.51 -3.89 -7.45
N MET A 124 14.85 -5.06 -8.03
CA MET A 124 14.19 -6.35 -7.78
C MET A 124 15.09 -7.35 -7.05
N ARG A 125 16.41 -7.10 -6.96
CA ARG A 125 17.36 -8.06 -6.36
C ARG A 125 17.01 -8.45 -4.95
N ARG A 126 16.49 -7.52 -4.12
CA ARG A 126 16.08 -7.84 -2.75
C ARG A 126 15.01 -8.94 -2.66
N ILE A 127 14.25 -9.17 -3.77
CA ILE A 127 13.30 -10.26 -3.90
C ILE A 127 13.95 -11.48 -4.54
N ILE A 128 14.77 -11.25 -5.57
CA ILE A 128 15.35 -12.30 -6.40
C ILE A 128 16.43 -13.07 -5.64
N ASP A 129 17.26 -12.40 -4.85
CA ASP A 129 18.35 -13.04 -4.14
C ASP A 129 17.85 -14.13 -3.18
N PRO A 130 16.90 -13.91 -2.25
CA PRO A 130 16.36 -14.99 -1.44
C PRO A 130 15.62 -16.07 -2.24
N LEU A 131 14.92 -15.72 -3.33
CA LEU A 131 14.28 -16.71 -4.19
C LEU A 131 15.31 -17.59 -4.91
N ARG A 132 16.44 -17.02 -5.36
CA ARG A 132 17.56 -17.81 -5.91
C ARG A 132 18.20 -18.72 -4.86
N GLU A 133 18.27 -18.28 -3.61
CA GLU A 133 18.69 -19.14 -2.50
C GLU A 133 17.74 -20.33 -2.31
N MET A 134 16.43 -20.15 -2.52
CA MET A 134 15.45 -21.23 -2.58
C MET A 134 15.59 -22.13 -3.82
N GLY A 135 16.43 -21.77 -4.80
CA GLY A 135 16.66 -22.52 -6.03
C GLY A 135 15.90 -22.01 -7.25
N ALA A 136 15.30 -20.81 -7.20
CA ALA A 136 14.61 -20.21 -8.34
C ALA A 136 15.60 -19.83 -9.47
N ASP A 137 15.23 -20.11 -10.73
CA ASP A 137 15.94 -19.60 -11.92
C ASP A 137 15.23 -18.34 -12.44
N ILE A 138 15.74 -17.19 -11.99
CA ILE A 138 15.24 -15.88 -12.35
C ILE A 138 16.36 -15.08 -13.01
N ARG A 139 16.13 -14.58 -14.23
CA ARG A 139 17.10 -13.80 -15.02
C ARG A 139 16.48 -12.48 -15.46
N GLY A 140 17.31 -11.46 -15.63
CA GLY A 140 16.85 -10.14 -16.05
C GLY A 140 18.01 -9.19 -16.30
N ARG A 141 17.68 -7.91 -16.58
CA ARG A 141 18.69 -6.85 -16.76
C ARG A 141 19.54 -6.70 -15.51
N GLU A 142 20.85 -6.45 -15.71
CA GLU A 142 21.82 -6.25 -14.62
C GLU A 142 21.73 -7.36 -13.55
N ASP A 143 21.79 -8.61 -14.03
CA ASP A 143 21.66 -9.82 -13.20
C ASP A 143 20.37 -9.88 -12.38
N GLY A 144 19.25 -9.48 -12.96
CA GLY A 144 17.94 -9.48 -12.32
C GLY A 144 17.65 -8.23 -11.49
N GLN A 145 18.53 -7.21 -11.52
CA GLN A 145 18.27 -5.96 -10.81
C GLN A 145 16.99 -5.28 -11.30
N TYR A 146 16.67 -5.39 -12.59
CA TYR A 146 15.55 -4.68 -13.21
C TYR A 146 14.76 -5.57 -14.17
N THR A 147 13.48 -5.22 -14.38
CA THR A 147 12.64 -5.81 -15.43
C THR A 147 13.16 -5.45 -16.85
N PRO A 148 12.87 -6.28 -17.89
CA PRO A 148 12.11 -7.54 -17.88
C PRO A 148 12.79 -8.66 -17.09
N LEU A 149 11.97 -9.52 -16.45
CA LEU A 149 12.43 -10.66 -15.66
C LEU A 149 11.89 -11.96 -16.26
N ALA A 150 12.78 -12.87 -16.63
CA ALA A 150 12.44 -14.22 -17.06
C ALA A 150 12.51 -15.16 -15.85
N VAL A 151 11.45 -15.93 -15.63
CA VAL A 151 11.33 -16.90 -14.56
C VAL A 151 11.13 -18.28 -15.17
N GLN A 152 12.05 -19.20 -14.94
CA GLN A 152 11.86 -20.63 -15.20
C GLN A 152 11.44 -21.28 -13.88
N GLY A 153 10.28 -21.90 -13.85
CA GLY A 153 9.83 -22.62 -12.68
C GLY A 153 10.75 -23.81 -12.37
N THR A 154 11.06 -23.97 -11.10
CA THR A 154 12.00 -24.99 -10.58
C THR A 154 11.43 -25.67 -9.34
N GLN A 155 12.06 -26.77 -8.92
CA GLN A 155 11.80 -27.36 -7.62
C GLN A 155 12.49 -26.55 -6.52
N LEU A 156 11.70 -25.88 -5.68
CA LEU A 156 12.22 -25.03 -4.61
C LEU A 156 12.55 -25.84 -3.35
N LYS A 157 13.52 -25.34 -2.60
CA LYS A 157 13.88 -25.81 -1.25
C LYS A 157 13.57 -24.73 -0.22
N ALA A 158 13.27 -25.17 0.99
CA ALA A 158 13.12 -24.28 2.14
C ALA A 158 14.43 -23.58 2.50
N ILE A 159 14.31 -22.38 3.05
CA ILE A 159 15.45 -21.57 3.54
C ILE A 159 15.19 -21.08 4.97
N ASP A 160 16.26 -20.75 5.66
CA ASP A 160 16.27 -19.99 6.90
C ASP A 160 16.84 -18.60 6.57
N TYR A 161 16.01 -17.55 6.60
CA TYR A 161 16.34 -16.25 6.04
C TYR A 161 16.06 -15.09 7.01
N THR A 162 17.05 -14.26 7.24
CA THR A 162 16.89 -13.04 8.02
C THR A 162 16.64 -11.84 7.09
N LEU A 163 15.53 -11.16 7.28
CA LEU A 163 15.22 -9.94 6.51
C LEU A 163 16.21 -8.82 6.85
N PRO A 164 16.94 -8.29 5.87
CA PRO A 164 17.90 -7.20 6.12
C PRO A 164 17.23 -5.88 6.47
N VAL A 165 15.98 -5.70 6.04
CA VAL A 165 15.13 -4.53 6.30
C VAL A 165 13.68 -4.98 6.49
N ALA A 166 12.86 -4.16 7.18
CA ALA A 166 11.43 -4.42 7.35
C ALA A 166 10.67 -4.30 6.02
N SER A 167 10.61 -5.40 5.26
CA SER A 167 9.98 -5.42 3.95
C SER A 167 8.93 -6.53 3.82
N ALA A 168 7.67 -6.13 3.91
CA ALA A 168 6.54 -7.03 3.69
C ALA A 168 6.53 -7.69 2.30
N GLN A 169 7.08 -7.02 1.28
CA GLN A 169 7.14 -7.58 -0.08
C GLN A 169 8.17 -8.70 -0.20
N VAL A 170 9.36 -8.55 0.43
CA VAL A 170 10.37 -9.63 0.51
C VAL A 170 9.81 -10.81 1.26
N LYS A 171 9.28 -10.59 2.46
CA LYS A 171 8.63 -11.60 3.27
C LYS A 171 7.54 -12.35 2.50
N SER A 172 6.62 -11.61 1.88
CA SER A 172 5.52 -12.19 1.11
C SER A 172 6.00 -13.04 -0.06
N ALA A 173 6.99 -12.59 -0.83
CA ALA A 173 7.53 -13.34 -1.96
C ALA A 173 8.16 -14.67 -1.50
N ILE A 174 8.91 -14.66 -0.39
CA ILE A 174 9.50 -15.88 0.20
C ILE A 174 8.40 -16.83 0.70
N LEU A 175 7.36 -16.32 1.41
CA LEU A 175 6.25 -17.13 1.90
C LEU A 175 5.45 -17.78 0.77
N LEU A 176 5.19 -17.04 -0.31
CA LEU A 176 4.49 -17.56 -1.48
C LEU A 176 5.31 -18.65 -2.20
N ALA A 177 6.62 -18.48 -2.32
CA ALA A 177 7.52 -19.51 -2.84
C ALA A 177 7.62 -20.71 -1.89
N ALA A 178 7.59 -20.47 -0.58
CA ALA A 178 7.70 -21.50 0.45
C ALA A 178 6.53 -22.50 0.43
N LEU A 179 5.34 -22.09 -0.02
CA LEU A 179 4.21 -23.02 -0.21
C LEU A 179 4.54 -24.17 -1.18
N LYS A 180 5.44 -23.93 -2.14
CA LYS A 180 5.93 -24.93 -3.12
C LYS A 180 7.28 -25.53 -2.76
N ALA A 181 7.95 -25.04 -1.75
CA ALA A 181 9.27 -25.52 -1.37
C ALA A 181 9.19 -26.86 -0.64
N ASN A 182 10.26 -27.67 -0.78
CA ASN A 182 10.42 -28.85 0.06
C ASN A 182 10.99 -28.46 1.42
N GLY A 183 10.28 -28.79 2.49
CA GLY A 183 10.69 -28.55 3.87
C GLY A 183 10.11 -27.28 4.49
N LYS A 184 10.65 -26.90 5.63
CA LYS A 184 10.17 -25.79 6.47
C LYS A 184 10.99 -24.53 6.25
N THR A 185 10.38 -23.49 5.70
CA THR A 185 10.98 -22.15 5.59
C THR A 185 10.82 -21.40 6.90
N ILE A 186 11.87 -20.73 7.34
CA ILE A 186 11.90 -19.86 8.51
C ILE A 186 12.34 -18.47 8.06
N ILE A 187 11.55 -17.46 8.41
CA ILE A 187 11.89 -16.05 8.16
C ILE A 187 12.08 -15.36 9.50
N HIS A 188 13.24 -14.74 9.70
CA HIS A 188 13.51 -13.88 10.85
C HIS A 188 13.23 -12.43 10.46
N GLU A 189 12.39 -11.77 11.22
CA GLU A 189 11.94 -10.40 11.00
C GLU A 189 12.32 -9.53 12.20
N PRO A 190 13.54 -8.93 12.22
CA PRO A 190 14.01 -8.14 13.37
C PRO A 190 13.09 -6.95 13.71
N ILE A 191 12.52 -6.34 12.68
CA ILE A 191 11.52 -5.27 12.79
C ILE A 191 10.28 -5.74 12.05
N ALA A 192 9.14 -5.76 12.73
CA ALA A 192 7.88 -6.22 12.18
C ALA A 192 7.46 -5.42 10.94
N SER A 193 7.09 -6.11 9.87
CA SER A 193 6.48 -5.53 8.70
C SER A 193 5.02 -5.99 8.55
N ARG A 194 4.29 -5.43 7.59
CA ARG A 194 2.87 -5.77 7.32
C ARG A 194 2.67 -7.26 7.19
N ASP A 195 1.64 -7.82 7.85
CA ASP A 195 1.38 -9.25 8.01
C ASP A 195 0.14 -9.76 7.24
N HIS A 196 -0.37 -8.99 6.29
CA HIS A 196 -1.53 -9.40 5.46
C HIS A 196 -1.33 -10.76 4.77
N THR A 197 -0.09 -11.12 4.38
CA THR A 197 0.19 -12.41 3.76
C THR A 197 -0.05 -13.56 4.73
N GLU A 198 0.42 -13.42 5.95
CA GLU A 198 0.27 -14.42 7.01
C GLU A 198 -1.20 -14.60 7.39
N ILE A 199 -1.90 -13.50 7.66
CA ILE A 199 -3.34 -13.51 8.01
C ILE A 199 -4.16 -14.16 6.87
N MET A 200 -3.89 -13.77 5.63
CA MET A 200 -4.63 -14.31 4.49
C MET A 200 -4.26 -15.76 4.19
N LEU A 201 -3.00 -16.19 4.39
CA LEU A 201 -2.64 -17.61 4.29
C LEU A 201 -3.45 -18.46 5.28
N GLU A 202 -3.58 -18.02 6.53
CA GLU A 202 -4.42 -18.69 7.54
C GLU A 202 -5.89 -18.72 7.11
N HIS A 203 -6.41 -17.59 6.60
CA HIS A 203 -7.79 -17.50 6.12
C HIS A 203 -8.09 -18.44 4.95
N PHE A 204 -7.08 -18.72 4.08
CA PHE A 204 -7.17 -19.68 3.00
C PHE A 204 -6.77 -21.12 3.42
N GLY A 205 -6.62 -21.38 4.70
CA GLY A 205 -6.43 -22.72 5.29
C GLY A 205 -5.00 -23.19 5.40
N ALA A 206 -4.00 -22.34 5.17
CA ALA A 206 -2.61 -22.68 5.44
C ALA A 206 -2.31 -22.62 6.94
N THR A 207 -1.36 -23.45 7.39
CA THR A 207 -0.82 -23.39 8.75
C THR A 207 0.49 -22.62 8.72
N ILE A 208 0.53 -21.50 9.42
CA ILE A 208 1.70 -20.65 9.59
C ILE A 208 1.91 -20.36 11.09
N THR A 209 3.16 -20.36 11.54
CA THR A 209 3.48 -20.07 12.96
C THR A 209 4.23 -18.74 13.03
N ARG A 210 3.82 -17.88 13.97
CA ARG A 210 4.43 -16.57 14.24
C ARG A 210 4.82 -16.52 15.71
N GLU A 211 6.11 -16.57 16.01
CA GLU A 211 6.67 -16.57 17.36
C GLU A 211 8.03 -15.85 17.38
N ASP A 212 8.28 -15.02 18.36
CA ASP A 212 9.59 -14.42 18.63
C ASP A 212 10.27 -13.79 17.39
N HIS A 213 9.56 -12.98 16.63
CA HIS A 213 10.03 -12.39 15.37
C HIS A 213 10.41 -13.44 14.30
N GLN A 214 9.92 -14.67 14.42
CA GLN A 214 10.06 -15.73 13.42
C GLN A 214 8.72 -16.09 12.81
N ILE A 215 8.73 -16.27 11.50
CA ILE A 215 7.60 -16.79 10.74
C ILE A 215 8.01 -18.11 10.13
N LYS A 216 7.24 -19.16 10.39
CA LYS A 216 7.55 -20.55 9.99
C LYS A 216 6.44 -21.10 9.13
N LEU A 217 6.79 -21.59 7.95
CA LEU A 217 5.85 -22.16 6.98
C LEU A 217 6.38 -23.49 6.45
N GLU A 218 5.62 -24.57 6.61
CA GLU A 218 5.89 -25.86 5.98
C GLU A 218 5.38 -25.83 4.52
N GLY A 219 6.20 -26.29 3.59
CA GLY A 219 5.83 -26.34 2.18
C GLY A 219 4.83 -27.45 1.84
N GLY A 220 4.35 -27.47 0.60
CA GLY A 220 3.40 -28.49 0.10
C GLY A 220 1.96 -28.32 0.56
N GLN A 221 1.63 -27.25 1.25
CA GLN A 221 0.26 -26.95 1.68
C GLN A 221 -0.62 -26.51 0.49
N LYS A 222 -1.89 -26.91 0.50
CA LYS A 222 -2.88 -26.51 -0.52
C LYS A 222 -3.87 -25.54 0.09
N LEU A 223 -4.15 -24.47 -0.65
CA LEU A 223 -5.11 -23.46 -0.23
C LEU A 223 -6.53 -23.86 -0.64
N THR A 224 -7.48 -23.47 0.19
CA THR A 224 -8.92 -23.66 -0.03
C THR A 224 -9.57 -22.30 -0.30
N ALA A 225 -10.50 -22.27 -1.25
CA ALA A 225 -11.22 -21.05 -1.60
C ALA A 225 -11.97 -20.49 -0.37
N ALA A 226 -11.97 -19.16 -0.27
CA ALA A 226 -12.56 -18.43 0.85
C ALA A 226 -13.40 -17.25 0.36
N HIS A 227 -14.24 -16.72 1.24
CA HIS A 227 -14.87 -15.42 1.06
C HIS A 227 -13.98 -14.36 1.70
N VAL A 228 -13.60 -13.34 0.93
CA VAL A 228 -12.75 -12.24 1.39
C VAL A 228 -13.54 -10.95 1.38
N LYS A 229 -13.66 -10.31 2.53
CA LYS A 229 -14.17 -8.94 2.65
C LYS A 229 -12.97 -8.00 2.83
N VAL A 230 -12.70 -7.19 1.82
CA VAL A 230 -11.60 -6.21 1.84
C VAL A 230 -12.06 -4.98 2.59
N PRO A 231 -11.41 -4.60 3.71
CA PRO A 231 -11.72 -3.35 4.40
C PRO A 231 -11.19 -2.15 3.60
N GLY A 232 -11.67 -0.94 3.94
CA GLY A 232 -11.13 0.29 3.38
C GLY A 232 -9.64 0.44 3.68
N ASP A 233 -8.87 0.95 2.71
CA ASP A 233 -7.42 1.13 2.85
C ASP A 233 -7.11 2.26 3.81
N ILE A 234 -6.42 1.96 4.92
CA ILE A 234 -5.97 2.96 5.89
C ILE A 234 -5.08 4.04 5.25
N SER A 235 -4.29 3.70 4.23
CA SER A 235 -3.48 4.67 3.50
C SER A 235 -4.33 5.64 2.66
N SER A 236 -5.47 5.18 2.13
CA SER A 236 -6.45 6.05 1.48
C SER A 236 -7.23 6.85 2.52
N ALA A 237 -7.68 6.20 3.60
CA ALA A 237 -8.35 6.83 4.72
C ALA A 237 -7.52 7.97 5.33
N ALA A 238 -6.21 7.80 5.43
CA ALA A 238 -5.29 8.78 6.00
C ALA A 238 -5.46 10.17 5.39
N PHE A 239 -5.68 10.28 4.07
CA PHE A 239 -5.86 11.59 3.42
C PHE A 239 -7.14 12.30 3.88
N MET A 240 -8.24 11.57 4.06
CA MET A 240 -9.49 12.14 4.59
C MET A 240 -9.39 12.42 6.10
N ILE A 241 -8.66 11.58 6.85
CA ILE A 241 -8.27 11.81 8.25
C ILE A 241 -7.51 13.14 8.35
N GLY A 242 -6.43 13.30 7.57
CA GLY A 242 -5.63 14.52 7.56
C GLY A 242 -6.43 15.75 7.15
N ALA A 243 -7.27 15.64 6.12
CA ALA A 243 -8.18 16.70 5.71
C ALA A 243 -9.08 17.16 6.86
N ALA A 244 -9.71 16.23 7.57
CA ALA A 244 -10.60 16.54 8.69
C ALA A 244 -9.84 17.17 9.86
N LEU A 245 -8.63 16.67 10.18
CA LEU A 245 -7.81 17.15 11.31
C LEU A 245 -7.40 18.61 11.13
N ILE A 246 -6.93 19.01 9.93
CA ILE A 246 -6.34 20.32 9.69
C ILE A 246 -7.34 21.37 9.19
N THR A 247 -8.60 20.98 8.95
CA THR A 247 -9.65 21.90 8.45
C THR A 247 -10.64 22.17 9.56
N GLU A 248 -10.67 23.41 10.06
CA GLU A 248 -11.44 23.83 11.23
C GLU A 248 -12.94 23.52 11.11
N GLY A 249 -13.54 23.02 12.20
CA GLY A 249 -14.98 22.70 12.29
C GLY A 249 -15.38 21.41 11.57
N SER A 250 -14.41 20.61 11.11
CA SER A 250 -14.66 19.34 10.44
C SER A 250 -15.02 18.21 11.39
N THR A 251 -15.89 17.31 10.93
CA THR A 251 -16.21 16.01 11.53
C THR A 251 -16.52 15.04 10.41
N VAL A 252 -15.68 14.02 10.25
CA VAL A 252 -15.79 13.03 9.16
C VAL A 252 -15.75 11.63 9.75
N THR A 253 -16.69 10.78 9.34
CA THR A 253 -16.68 9.34 9.64
C THR A 253 -16.28 8.55 8.40
N LEU A 254 -15.29 7.69 8.54
CA LEU A 254 -14.82 6.77 7.53
C LEU A 254 -15.25 5.36 7.92
N GLU A 255 -16.16 4.75 7.14
CA GLU A 255 -16.71 3.43 7.46
C GLU A 255 -15.80 2.30 7.04
N ASN A 256 -15.76 1.23 7.84
CA ASN A 256 -15.10 -0.05 7.57
C ASN A 256 -13.62 0.10 7.15
N VAL A 257 -12.85 0.95 7.82
CA VAL A 257 -11.41 1.15 7.55
C VAL A 257 -10.61 0.01 8.19
N GLY A 258 -9.64 -0.54 7.44
CA GLY A 258 -8.72 -1.55 7.97
C GLY A 258 -7.86 -0.99 9.09
N ILE A 259 -7.88 -1.67 10.25
CA ILE A 259 -7.12 -1.29 11.45
C ILE A 259 -6.10 -2.36 11.86
N ASN A 260 -5.47 -2.99 10.88
CA ASN A 260 -4.37 -3.91 11.15
C ASN A 260 -3.25 -3.18 11.91
N PRO A 261 -2.80 -3.67 13.09
CA PRO A 261 -1.78 -2.99 13.91
C PRO A 261 -0.47 -2.70 13.18
N THR A 262 -0.14 -3.48 12.14
CA THR A 262 1.06 -3.25 11.33
C THR A 262 0.89 -2.11 10.30
N ARG A 263 -0.31 -1.49 10.24
CA ARG A 263 -0.68 -0.42 9.30
C ARG A 263 -1.16 0.86 9.97
N THR A 264 -1.53 0.80 11.25
CA THR A 264 -2.19 1.91 11.96
C THR A 264 -1.23 2.94 12.56
N GLY A 265 0.02 2.97 12.13
CA GLY A 265 0.99 3.96 12.63
C GLY A 265 0.52 5.41 12.47
N ILE A 266 -0.29 5.72 11.45
CA ILE A 266 -0.89 7.05 11.30
C ILE A 266 -1.81 7.40 12.48
N LEU A 267 -2.59 6.44 13.01
CA LEU A 267 -3.46 6.66 14.16
C LEU A 267 -2.65 6.93 15.41
N ASP A 268 -1.56 6.18 15.62
CA ASP A 268 -0.64 6.40 16.76
C ASP A 268 0.01 7.80 16.66
N VAL A 269 0.39 8.24 15.47
CA VAL A 269 0.97 9.57 15.24
C VAL A 269 -0.02 10.67 15.55
N ILE A 270 -1.24 10.61 15.01
CA ILE A 270 -2.23 11.68 15.25
C ILE A 270 -2.69 11.73 16.71
N GLU A 271 -2.77 10.57 17.39
CA GLU A 271 -3.04 10.50 18.83
C GLU A 271 -1.94 11.21 19.62
N GLN A 272 -0.67 10.92 19.34
CA GLN A 272 0.47 11.60 20.00
C GLN A 272 0.49 13.10 19.70
N MET A 273 0.06 13.52 18.49
CA MET A 273 -0.10 14.93 18.13
C MET A 273 -1.28 15.61 18.85
N GLY A 274 -2.14 14.84 19.53
CA GLY A 274 -3.29 15.37 20.30
C GLY A 274 -4.59 15.46 19.48
N ALA A 275 -4.72 14.67 18.43
CA ALA A 275 -5.96 14.58 17.65
C ALA A 275 -7.13 14.02 18.49
N ASN A 276 -8.34 14.49 18.17
CA ASN A 276 -9.59 13.95 18.70
C ASN A 276 -10.23 13.06 17.64
N PHE A 277 -10.30 11.75 17.92
CA PHE A 277 -10.94 10.75 17.05
C PHE A 277 -11.52 9.59 17.85
N GLU A 278 -12.46 8.87 17.26
CA GLU A 278 -13.14 7.72 17.83
C GLU A 278 -13.00 6.53 16.89
N LEU A 279 -12.89 5.31 17.46
CA LEU A 279 -12.86 4.03 16.73
C LEU A 279 -14.00 3.16 17.23
N GLU A 280 -14.85 2.70 16.28
CA GLU A 280 -15.86 1.68 16.53
C GLU A 280 -15.46 0.40 15.78
N GLU A 281 -14.85 -0.56 16.50
CA GLU A 281 -14.34 -1.79 15.91
C GLU A 281 -15.46 -2.72 15.49
N HIS A 282 -15.27 -3.37 14.33
CA HIS A 282 -16.18 -4.38 13.83
C HIS A 282 -15.71 -5.78 14.23
N ASP A 283 -16.67 -6.67 14.51
CA ASP A 283 -16.41 -8.11 14.69
C ASP A 283 -16.24 -8.75 13.30
N THR A 284 -14.99 -8.97 12.89
CA THR A 284 -14.62 -9.47 11.56
C THR A 284 -13.79 -10.74 11.66
N LEU A 285 -14.00 -11.67 10.71
CA LEU A 285 -13.11 -12.80 10.50
C LEU A 285 -11.99 -12.37 9.52
N GLY A 286 -10.72 -12.54 9.92
CA GLY A 286 -9.56 -12.18 9.12
C GLY A 286 -9.01 -10.79 9.46
N GLU A 287 -9.00 -9.88 8.51
CA GLU A 287 -8.49 -8.51 8.72
C GLU A 287 -9.42 -7.68 9.60
N ARG A 288 -8.85 -6.99 10.58
CA ARG A 288 -9.59 -6.11 11.50
C ARG A 288 -10.02 -4.84 10.80
N SER A 289 -11.23 -4.34 11.12
CA SER A 289 -11.73 -3.05 10.62
C SER A 289 -12.52 -2.29 11.66
N ALA A 290 -12.66 -0.98 11.48
CA ALA A 290 -13.42 -0.08 12.34
C ALA A 290 -14.03 1.06 11.53
N ASP A 291 -15.07 1.68 12.08
CA ASP A 291 -15.45 3.03 11.68
C ASP A 291 -14.57 4.03 12.43
N VAL A 292 -14.03 5.00 11.70
CA VAL A 292 -13.10 6.01 12.23
C VAL A 292 -13.75 7.37 12.12
N THR A 293 -14.10 7.98 13.24
CA THR A 293 -14.66 9.34 13.27
C THR A 293 -13.58 10.33 13.72
N ILE A 294 -13.29 11.33 12.88
CA ILE A 294 -12.23 12.32 13.06
C ILE A 294 -12.85 13.70 13.27
N HIS A 295 -12.33 14.43 14.24
CA HIS A 295 -12.67 15.84 14.51
C HIS A 295 -11.47 16.75 14.25
N SER A 296 -11.72 17.96 13.74
CA SER A 296 -10.67 18.97 13.62
C SER A 296 -10.02 19.24 14.98
N SER A 297 -8.69 19.32 15.01
CA SER A 297 -7.93 19.31 16.24
C SER A 297 -6.77 20.31 16.23
N LYS A 298 -6.41 20.83 17.40
CA LYS A 298 -5.15 21.57 17.59
C LYS A 298 -4.03 20.56 17.83
N LEU A 299 -3.10 20.50 16.91
CA LEU A 299 -2.05 19.50 16.92
C LEU A 299 -0.73 20.07 17.45
N LYS A 300 0.13 19.18 17.96
CA LYS A 300 1.48 19.49 18.45
C LYS A 300 2.52 18.71 17.66
N GLY A 301 3.68 19.33 17.47
CA GLY A 301 4.85 18.67 16.90
C GLY A 301 5.35 17.52 17.77
N ILE A 302 5.83 16.45 17.12
CA ILE A 302 6.33 15.23 17.77
C ILE A 302 7.55 14.68 17.02
N GLU A 303 8.26 13.72 17.63
CA GLU A 303 9.27 12.91 16.95
C GLU A 303 8.64 11.60 16.43
N ILE A 304 8.95 11.23 15.18
CA ILE A 304 8.47 10.04 14.47
C ILE A 304 9.69 9.29 13.93
N GLY A 305 9.86 8.02 14.32
CA GLY A 305 11.02 7.23 13.89
C GLY A 305 10.94 5.78 14.37
N GLY A 306 11.99 5.00 14.10
CA GLY A 306 12.15 3.63 14.58
C GLY A 306 11.07 2.67 14.07
N GLU A 307 10.55 1.84 14.96
CA GLU A 307 9.56 0.80 14.65
C GLU A 307 8.21 1.34 14.13
N LEU A 308 7.96 2.64 14.29
CA LEU A 308 6.75 3.28 13.79
C LEU A 308 6.79 3.47 12.26
N ILE A 309 7.97 3.70 11.69
CA ILE A 309 8.14 4.00 10.25
C ILE A 309 7.56 2.91 9.34
N PRO A 310 7.84 1.62 9.48
CA PRO A 310 7.25 0.58 8.62
C PRO A 310 5.71 0.54 8.67
N ARG A 311 5.10 1.00 9.77
CA ARG A 311 3.66 0.99 9.99
C ARG A 311 2.93 2.17 9.36
N LEU A 312 3.66 3.20 8.91
CA LEU A 312 3.09 4.45 8.36
C LEU A 312 3.92 5.06 7.21
N ILE A 313 4.88 4.35 6.67
CA ILE A 313 5.83 4.90 5.69
C ILE A 313 5.13 5.52 4.46
N ASP A 314 4.00 4.98 4.10
CA ASP A 314 3.22 5.45 2.96
C ASP A 314 2.39 6.70 3.27
N GLU A 315 2.15 7.01 4.55
CA GLU A 315 1.40 8.17 5.05
C GLU A 315 2.30 9.38 5.34
N ILE A 316 3.63 9.21 5.33
CA ILE A 316 4.59 10.29 5.66
C ILE A 316 4.40 11.57 4.82
N PRO A 317 4.11 11.52 3.52
CA PRO A 317 3.81 12.76 2.76
C PRO A 317 2.65 13.56 3.36
N LEU A 318 1.58 12.88 3.77
CA LEU A 318 0.44 13.52 4.43
C LEU A 318 0.79 13.99 5.85
N ILE A 319 1.53 13.18 6.61
CA ILE A 319 1.98 13.56 7.97
C ILE A 319 2.82 14.84 7.91
N ALA A 320 3.67 14.99 6.91
CA ALA A 320 4.43 16.22 6.71
C ALA A 320 3.52 17.43 6.50
N LEU A 321 2.45 17.30 5.71
CA LEU A 321 1.44 18.35 5.57
C LEU A 321 0.72 18.63 6.89
N ILE A 322 0.28 17.60 7.63
CA ILE A 322 -0.35 17.77 8.95
C ILE A 322 0.60 18.50 9.90
N ALA A 323 1.89 18.15 9.91
CA ALA A 323 2.91 18.76 10.75
C ALA A 323 3.11 20.26 10.47
N THR A 324 2.88 20.71 9.21
CA THR A 324 2.90 22.17 8.91
C THR A 324 1.82 22.94 9.66
N GLN A 325 0.78 22.29 10.19
CA GLN A 325 -0.33 22.89 10.95
C GLN A 325 -0.24 22.60 12.45
N ALA A 326 0.77 21.84 12.89
CA ALA A 326 0.99 21.52 14.31
C ALA A 326 1.83 22.60 15.00
N GLU A 327 1.58 22.86 16.27
CA GLU A 327 2.38 23.79 17.07
C GLU A 327 3.72 23.17 17.47
N GLY A 328 4.83 23.80 17.10
CA GLY A 328 6.19 23.36 17.42
C GLY A 328 6.89 22.64 16.27
N THR A 329 7.82 21.76 16.61
CA THR A 329 8.66 21.06 15.65
C THR A 329 8.26 19.60 15.57
N THR A 330 8.05 19.10 14.34
CA THR A 330 7.95 17.67 14.03
C THR A 330 9.23 17.20 13.37
N VAL A 331 9.78 16.09 13.87
CA VAL A 331 10.98 15.45 13.30
C VAL A 331 10.61 14.06 12.81
N ILE A 332 10.85 13.77 11.55
CA ILE A 332 10.71 12.43 10.94
C ILE A 332 12.08 11.92 10.61
N ARG A 333 12.42 10.70 11.06
CA ARG A 333 13.72 10.05 10.85
C ARG A 333 13.53 8.55 10.54
N ASP A 334 14.61 7.87 10.18
CA ASP A 334 14.62 6.42 9.86
C ASP A 334 13.72 6.05 8.67
N ALA A 335 13.47 7.00 7.75
CA ALA A 335 12.52 6.87 6.65
C ALA A 335 13.21 6.90 5.26
N GLU A 336 14.47 6.48 5.17
CA GLU A 336 15.26 6.45 3.93
C GLU A 336 14.63 5.64 2.80
N GLU A 337 13.80 4.64 3.10
CA GLU A 337 13.03 3.87 2.12
C GLU A 337 12.09 4.75 1.26
N LEU A 338 11.73 5.95 1.72
CA LEU A 338 10.96 6.93 0.94
C LEU A 338 11.70 7.41 -0.33
N ARG A 339 13.03 7.35 -0.35
CA ARG A 339 13.83 7.80 -1.48
C ARG A 339 13.78 6.86 -2.68
N VAL A 340 13.35 5.61 -2.48
CA VAL A 340 13.27 4.55 -3.51
C VAL A 340 11.84 4.10 -3.81
N LYS A 341 10.84 4.91 -3.44
CA LYS A 341 9.43 4.70 -3.78
C LYS A 341 9.15 5.12 -5.24
N GLU A 342 7.94 5.52 -5.56
CA GLU A 342 7.51 6.00 -6.88
C GLU A 342 8.36 7.19 -7.35
N THR A 343 8.72 8.05 -6.39
CA THR A 343 9.69 9.15 -6.50
C THR A 343 10.53 9.20 -5.22
N ASP A 344 11.58 10.04 -5.15
CA ASP A 344 12.20 10.42 -3.88
C ASP A 344 11.21 11.30 -3.09
N ARG A 345 10.38 10.64 -2.28
CA ARG A 345 9.30 11.30 -1.52
C ARG A 345 9.82 12.30 -0.51
N ILE A 346 11.02 12.13 0.06
CA ILE A 346 11.61 13.12 0.98
C ILE A 346 11.86 14.42 0.24
N SER A 347 12.63 14.36 -0.83
CA SER A 347 12.98 15.55 -1.61
C SER A 347 11.76 16.22 -2.26
N ALA A 348 10.81 15.41 -2.75
CA ALA A 348 9.60 15.90 -3.41
C ALA A 348 8.65 16.59 -2.42
N VAL A 349 8.36 15.99 -1.25
CA VAL A 349 7.50 16.58 -0.22
C VAL A 349 8.05 17.90 0.27
N VAL A 350 9.36 17.96 0.61
CA VAL A 350 10.01 19.18 1.06
C VAL A 350 9.92 20.26 -0.01
N LYS A 351 10.26 19.93 -1.26
CA LYS A 351 10.21 20.88 -2.37
C LYS A 351 8.80 21.44 -2.61
N GLU A 352 7.80 20.58 -2.62
CA GLU A 352 6.43 20.99 -2.94
C GLU A 352 5.79 21.79 -1.79
N LEU A 353 5.96 21.40 -0.54
CA LEU A 353 5.44 22.15 0.61
C LEU A 353 6.19 23.50 0.80
N THR A 354 7.49 23.56 0.49
CA THR A 354 8.25 24.83 0.49
C THR A 354 7.68 25.83 -0.53
N LYS A 355 7.23 25.40 -1.71
CA LYS A 355 6.54 26.29 -2.67
C LYS A 355 5.30 26.95 -2.08
N MET A 356 4.62 26.26 -1.16
CA MET A 356 3.46 26.77 -0.45
C MET A 356 3.82 27.64 0.77
N GLY A 357 5.10 27.81 1.07
CA GLY A 357 5.60 28.61 2.19
C GLY A 357 5.76 27.82 3.49
N ALA A 358 5.73 26.51 3.48
CA ALA A 358 6.03 25.69 4.64
C ALA A 358 7.49 25.86 5.10
N ASP A 359 7.70 25.87 6.42
CA ASP A 359 9.01 25.82 7.05
C ASP A 359 9.39 24.36 7.27
N ILE A 360 10.05 23.78 6.27
CA ILE A 360 10.39 22.36 6.19
C ILE A 360 11.74 22.15 5.54
N GLU A 361 12.55 21.25 6.10
CA GLU A 361 13.84 20.86 5.54
C GLU A 361 14.01 19.34 5.45
N ALA A 362 14.72 18.88 4.40
CA ALA A 362 15.06 17.48 4.23
C ALA A 362 16.28 17.10 5.06
N THR A 363 16.25 15.93 5.69
CA THR A 363 17.42 15.24 6.24
C THR A 363 17.85 14.08 5.33
N GLU A 364 18.90 13.38 5.68
CA GLU A 364 19.35 12.20 4.93
C GLU A 364 18.25 11.11 4.88
N ASP A 365 17.57 10.89 6.00
CA ASP A 365 16.63 9.80 6.24
C ASP A 365 15.20 10.27 6.59
N GLY A 366 14.89 11.58 6.41
CA GLY A 366 13.58 12.11 6.78
C GLY A 366 13.44 13.61 6.56
N MET A 367 12.79 14.31 7.49
CA MET A 367 12.54 15.76 7.39
C MET A 367 12.23 16.38 8.75
N ILE A 368 12.48 17.69 8.85
CA ILE A 368 12.14 18.53 10.02
C ILE A 368 11.13 19.57 9.57
N ILE A 369 10.03 19.71 10.30
CA ILE A 369 8.93 20.60 9.96
C ILE A 369 8.64 21.51 11.17
N HIS A 370 8.57 22.82 10.93
CA HIS A 370 8.20 23.82 11.94
C HIS A 370 6.82 24.38 11.64
N GLY A 371 5.91 24.29 12.60
CA GLY A 371 4.53 24.77 12.45
C GLY A 371 4.05 25.56 13.67
N PRO A 372 2.84 26.17 13.60
CA PRO A 372 1.97 26.21 12.42
C PRO A 372 2.42 27.22 11.36
N THR A 373 2.28 26.85 10.08
CA THR A 373 2.60 27.71 8.94
C THR A 373 1.36 28.02 8.12
N ALA A 374 1.15 29.29 7.78
CA ALA A 374 0.09 29.69 6.85
C ALA A 374 0.53 29.35 5.40
N LEU A 375 -0.14 28.37 4.80
CA LEU A 375 0.16 27.94 3.44
C LEU A 375 -0.52 28.83 2.40
N THR A 376 0.21 29.11 1.31
CA THR A 376 -0.29 29.82 0.11
C THR A 376 -0.46 28.84 -1.03
N GLY A 377 -1.31 29.18 -2.02
CA GLY A 377 -1.44 28.38 -3.23
C GLY A 377 -0.14 28.39 -4.06
N ALA A 378 0.10 27.31 -4.77
CA ALA A 378 1.28 27.11 -5.62
C ALA A 378 0.98 26.12 -6.76
N GLU A 379 1.87 26.09 -7.76
CA GLU A 379 1.90 25.01 -8.75
C GLU A 379 2.68 23.83 -8.18
N MET A 380 1.95 22.73 -7.93
CA MET A 380 2.43 21.52 -7.29
C MET A 380 2.67 20.43 -8.33
N THR A 381 3.79 19.75 -8.23
CA THR A 381 4.14 18.62 -9.09
C THR A 381 3.90 17.31 -8.35
N SER A 382 3.10 16.42 -8.93
CA SER A 382 2.84 15.09 -8.37
C SER A 382 3.97 14.08 -8.63
N TYR A 383 4.80 14.31 -9.64
CA TYR A 383 5.86 13.38 -10.11
C TYR A 383 5.29 12.01 -10.52
N GLY A 384 4.01 11.92 -10.90
CA GLY A 384 3.33 10.66 -11.14
C GLY A 384 3.08 9.83 -9.87
N ASP A 385 3.31 10.41 -8.68
CA ASP A 385 3.08 9.77 -7.38
C ASP A 385 1.71 10.20 -6.82
N HIS A 386 0.80 9.22 -6.72
CA HIS A 386 -0.56 9.45 -6.24
C HIS A 386 -0.63 10.06 -4.83
N ARG A 387 0.35 9.75 -3.96
CA ARG A 387 0.38 10.30 -2.59
C ARG A 387 0.75 11.77 -2.55
N LEU A 388 1.66 12.19 -3.42
CA LEU A 388 1.99 13.61 -3.59
C LEU A 388 0.82 14.37 -4.21
N GLY A 389 0.14 13.77 -5.20
CA GLY A 389 -1.06 14.35 -5.78
C GLY A 389 -2.18 14.55 -4.73
N MET A 390 -2.45 13.53 -3.90
CA MET A 390 -3.45 13.64 -2.82
C MET A 390 -3.01 14.62 -1.73
N MET A 391 -1.73 14.64 -1.33
CA MET A 391 -1.19 15.62 -0.38
C MET A 391 -1.45 17.06 -0.88
N ALA A 392 -1.15 17.35 -2.16
CA ALA A 392 -1.39 18.66 -2.75
C ALA A 392 -2.88 19.02 -2.76
N ALA A 393 -3.77 18.07 -3.05
CA ALA A 393 -5.21 18.29 -3.01
C ALA A 393 -5.73 18.60 -1.60
N ILE A 394 -5.21 17.91 -0.57
CA ILE A 394 -5.57 18.20 0.83
C ILE A 394 -4.97 19.57 1.27
N ALA A 395 -3.75 19.90 0.85
CA ALA A 395 -3.15 21.21 1.12
C ALA A 395 -4.00 22.37 0.57
N ALA A 396 -4.67 22.18 -0.57
CA ALA A 396 -5.57 23.18 -1.16
C ALA A 396 -6.75 23.57 -0.25
N LEU A 397 -7.19 22.68 0.68
CA LEU A 397 -8.29 22.98 1.63
C LEU A 397 -7.94 24.12 2.59
N ILE A 398 -6.65 24.27 2.92
CA ILE A 398 -6.15 25.26 3.90
C ILE A 398 -5.32 26.37 3.27
N ALA A 399 -5.00 26.27 1.98
CA ALA A 399 -4.24 27.28 1.27
C ALA A 399 -5.03 28.60 1.14
N SER A 400 -4.34 29.73 1.21
CA SER A 400 -4.94 31.07 1.08
C SER A 400 -5.28 31.47 -0.34
N SER A 401 -4.78 30.74 -1.35
CA SER A 401 -5.02 30.95 -2.78
C SER A 401 -5.04 29.62 -3.53
N GLU A 402 -5.29 29.67 -4.83
CA GLU A 402 -5.43 28.51 -5.71
C GLU A 402 -4.19 27.61 -5.71
N VAL A 403 -4.40 26.30 -5.63
CA VAL A 403 -3.36 25.26 -5.82
C VAL A 403 -3.59 24.58 -7.16
N VAL A 404 -2.57 24.53 -7.98
CA VAL A 404 -2.59 23.86 -9.29
C VAL A 404 -1.77 22.58 -9.18
N ILE A 405 -2.37 21.45 -9.52
CA ILE A 405 -1.71 20.12 -9.48
C ILE A 405 -1.50 19.67 -10.92
N ASP A 406 -0.26 19.43 -11.30
CA ASP A 406 0.03 18.72 -12.54
C ASP A 406 -0.33 17.23 -12.38
N ASP A 407 -0.61 16.55 -13.48
CA ASP A 407 -0.87 15.12 -13.50
C ASP A 407 -1.72 14.59 -12.30
N ALA A 408 -2.86 15.24 -12.03
CA ALA A 408 -3.79 14.82 -10.97
C ALA A 408 -4.42 13.43 -11.24
N GLU A 409 -4.29 12.90 -12.46
CA GLU A 409 -4.79 11.57 -12.83
C GLU A 409 -4.05 10.43 -12.11
N CYS A 410 -2.80 10.64 -11.70
CA CYS A 410 -2.04 9.65 -10.94
C CYS A 410 -2.74 9.22 -9.63
N ILE A 411 -3.63 10.05 -9.08
CA ILE A 411 -4.39 9.76 -7.86
C ILE A 411 -5.28 8.52 -8.04
N SER A 412 -5.84 8.31 -9.23
CA SER A 412 -6.74 7.19 -9.53
C SER A 412 -6.09 5.81 -9.38
N VAL A 413 -4.76 5.72 -9.39
CA VAL A 413 -4.01 4.47 -9.18
C VAL A 413 -4.38 3.77 -7.87
N SER A 414 -4.66 4.55 -6.81
CA SER A 414 -5.01 4.00 -5.49
C SER A 414 -6.32 4.55 -4.94
N TYR A 415 -6.84 5.66 -5.47
CA TYR A 415 -8.07 6.27 -4.98
C TYR A 415 -8.90 6.84 -6.16
N PRO A 416 -9.57 5.97 -6.94
CA PRO A 416 -10.27 6.39 -8.17
C PRO A 416 -11.31 7.49 -7.98
N ASN A 417 -12.07 7.48 -6.88
CA ASN A 417 -13.13 8.43 -6.55
C ASN A 417 -12.72 9.51 -5.54
N PHE A 418 -11.42 9.82 -5.40
CA PHE A 418 -10.88 10.74 -4.41
C PHE A 418 -11.57 12.13 -4.46
N PHE A 419 -11.61 12.77 -5.62
CA PHE A 419 -12.19 14.10 -5.75
C PHE A 419 -13.72 14.11 -5.58
N GLU A 420 -14.40 13.04 -5.96
CA GLU A 420 -15.83 12.88 -5.72
C GLU A 420 -16.13 12.87 -4.22
N GLN A 421 -15.40 12.07 -3.46
CA GLN A 421 -15.56 11.96 -2.01
C GLN A 421 -15.14 13.23 -1.28
N LEU A 422 -14.05 13.88 -1.70
CA LEU A 422 -13.65 15.18 -1.16
C LEU A 422 -14.74 16.23 -1.37
N ASN A 423 -15.35 16.27 -2.55
CA ASN A 423 -16.46 17.17 -2.85
C ASN A 423 -17.71 16.85 -2.02
N LEU A 424 -18.05 15.57 -1.82
CA LEU A 424 -19.18 15.18 -0.96
C LEU A 424 -19.02 15.69 0.48
N LEU A 425 -17.80 15.68 1.01
CA LEU A 425 -17.51 16.16 2.36
C LEU A 425 -17.51 17.70 2.46
N THR A 426 -17.19 18.42 1.37
CA THR A 426 -17.08 19.89 1.37
C THR A 426 -18.38 20.60 0.98
N THR A 427 -19.30 19.94 0.26
CA THR A 427 -20.52 20.57 -0.32
C THR A 427 -21.76 20.49 0.55
N ARG A 428 -21.77 19.78 1.68
CA ARG A 428 -22.94 19.65 2.59
C ARG A 428 -23.22 20.88 3.47
N LEU A 429 -22.78 22.08 3.06
CA LEU A 429 -23.05 23.34 3.74
C LEU A 429 -23.90 24.27 2.87
N SER A 430 -25.09 23.84 2.46
CA SER A 430 -26.13 24.73 1.93
C SER A 430 -27.46 24.46 2.64
#